data_c5d03637c3360eeadbd9cc8742ce4a85
#
_entry.id   c5d03637c3360eeadbd9cc8742ce4a85
#
_cell.length_a   1.000
_cell.length_b   1.000
_cell.length_c   1.000
_cell.angle_alpha   90.00
_cell.angle_beta   90.00
_cell.angle_gamma   90.00
#
_symmetry.space_group_name_H-M   'P 1'
#
loop_
_entity.id
_entity.type
_entity.pdbx_description
1 polymer ?
#
loop_
_entity_poly.entity_id
_entity_poly.type
_entity_poly.pdbx_seq_one_letter_code
_entity_poly.pdbx_strand_id
1 'polypeptide(L)'
;VVDMKRMSLLLACALLLSSCDMAKKTADAPFFEMRGLVLAWDDLSNPEVIDWFEIMKTYDINTISVFGKDYQSEEYKALKQKCIDSGIDFEYEEHAMSWLMDKSLFETHPEYFRMNEEGVRVSDGNGCPSSEEGLKVIMSNVKAFADRHKPTNHRYYTWLYDGGDICHCEKCKDFNASDQGLIFENHII
;
A
#
# COMPACT_ATOMS: atom_id res chain seq x y z
N VAL A 1 -35.36 30.35 -40.97
CA VAL A 1 -34.00 30.91 -40.78
C VAL A 1 -33.83 31.05 -39.28
N VAL A 2 -33.06 30.15 -38.66
CA VAL A 2 -32.78 30.21 -37.22
C VAL A 2 -31.72 31.28 -36.99
N ASP A 3 -32.06 32.24 -36.13
CA ASP A 3 -31.20 33.39 -35.83
C ASP A 3 -29.91 32.93 -35.14
N MET A 4 -28.81 32.93 -35.88
CA MET A 4 -27.45 32.51 -35.43
C MET A 4 -26.96 33.30 -34.21
N LYS A 5 -27.46 34.54 -33.98
CA LYS A 5 -27.06 35.33 -32.81
C LYS A 5 -27.71 34.79 -31.51
N ARG A 6 -28.93 34.25 -31.59
CA ARG A 6 -29.57 33.60 -30.44
C ARG A 6 -28.93 32.26 -30.09
N MET A 7 -28.46 31.52 -31.07
CA MET A 7 -27.76 30.25 -30.86
C MET A 7 -26.40 30.44 -30.20
N SER A 8 -25.65 31.50 -30.55
CA SER A 8 -24.37 31.84 -29.90
C SER A 8 -24.55 32.23 -28.42
N LEU A 9 -25.65 32.92 -28.07
CA LEU A 9 -25.91 33.35 -26.71
C LEU A 9 -26.33 32.15 -25.80
N LEU A 10 -27.08 31.20 -26.34
CA LEU A 10 -27.46 29.99 -25.64
C LEU A 10 -26.27 29.06 -25.41
N LEU A 11 -25.35 28.97 -26.37
CA LEU A 11 -24.12 28.17 -26.23
C LEU A 11 -23.17 28.78 -25.20
N ALA A 12 -23.07 30.12 -25.16
CA ALA A 12 -22.23 30.82 -24.16
C ALA A 12 -22.82 30.67 -22.73
N CYS A 13 -24.16 30.71 -22.56
CA CYS A 13 -24.78 30.44 -21.27
C CYS A 13 -24.62 28.98 -20.81
N ALA A 14 -24.68 28.00 -21.74
CA ALA A 14 -24.45 26.59 -21.40
C ALA A 14 -23.01 26.31 -20.95
N LEU A 15 -22.02 26.97 -21.55
CA LEU A 15 -20.60 26.87 -21.17
C LEU A 15 -20.30 27.56 -19.82
N LEU A 16 -21.04 28.62 -19.48
CA LEU A 16 -20.89 29.27 -18.17
C LEU A 16 -21.58 28.50 -17.05
N LEU A 17 -22.61 27.71 -17.33
CA LEU A 17 -23.26 26.85 -16.34
C LEU A 17 -22.46 25.57 -16.05
N SER A 18 -21.73 25.01 -17.01
CA SER A 18 -20.86 23.86 -16.80
C SER A 18 -19.54 24.21 -16.05
N SER A 19 -19.15 25.48 -16.02
CA SER A 19 -18.00 25.93 -15.21
C SER A 19 -18.34 26.21 -13.73
N CYS A 20 -19.62 26.30 -13.38
CA CYS A 20 -20.03 26.52 -11.98
C CYS A 20 -20.14 25.22 -11.16
N ASP A 21 -20.20 24.05 -11.78
CA ASP A 21 -20.24 22.78 -11.02
C ASP A 21 -18.88 22.33 -10.49
N MET A 22 -17.78 22.92 -10.94
CA MET A 22 -16.44 22.65 -10.37
C MET A 22 -16.12 23.44 -9.10
N ALA A 23 -16.96 24.35 -8.65
CA ALA A 23 -16.69 25.25 -7.53
C ALA A 23 -17.55 24.98 -6.28
N LYS A 24 -18.32 23.88 -6.22
CA LYS A 24 -19.02 23.47 -4.99
C LYS A 24 -18.33 22.27 -4.34
N LYS A 25 -17.04 22.36 -4.05
CA LYS A 25 -16.53 21.77 -2.82
C LYS A 25 -17.07 22.70 -1.71
N THR A 26 -18.10 22.24 -1.02
CA THR A 26 -18.65 22.95 0.14
C THR A 26 -17.49 23.19 1.12
N ALA A 27 -17.50 24.34 1.82
CA ALA A 27 -16.49 24.70 2.81
C ALA A 27 -16.32 23.66 3.93
N ASP A 28 -17.19 22.66 3.99
CA ASP A 28 -17.23 21.58 4.98
C ASP A 28 -16.66 20.24 4.47
N ALA A 29 -16.24 20.13 3.20
CA ALA A 29 -15.64 18.88 2.71
C ALA A 29 -14.20 18.75 3.23
N PRO A 30 -13.82 17.57 3.77
CA PRO A 30 -12.45 17.34 4.23
C PRO A 30 -11.43 17.62 3.12
N PHE A 31 -10.31 18.24 3.49
CA PHE A 31 -9.25 18.57 2.53
C PHE A 31 -8.63 17.31 1.90
N PHE A 32 -8.47 16.25 2.71
CA PHE A 32 -8.01 14.95 2.23
C PHE A 32 -9.19 14.00 2.02
N GLU A 33 -9.25 13.36 0.87
CA GLU A 33 -10.25 12.34 0.57
C GLU A 33 -10.04 11.09 1.42
N MET A 34 -8.80 10.66 1.59
CA MET A 34 -8.43 9.55 2.47
C MET A 34 -7.91 10.09 3.80
N ARG A 35 -8.49 9.59 4.87
CA ARG A 35 -8.10 9.87 6.26
C ARG A 35 -8.06 8.52 6.98
N GLY A 36 -6.85 7.97 7.11
CA GLY A 36 -6.64 6.61 7.58
C GLY A 36 -5.89 6.53 8.91
N LEU A 37 -6.06 5.41 9.57
CA LEU A 37 -5.26 4.96 10.70
C LEU A 37 -4.53 3.68 10.32
N VAL A 38 -3.27 3.58 10.73
CA VAL A 38 -2.50 2.34 10.66
C VAL A 38 -2.41 1.78 12.09
N LEU A 39 -2.93 0.58 12.30
CA LEU A 39 -3.05 -0.02 13.61
C LEU A 39 -2.49 -1.44 13.62
N ALA A 40 -1.72 -1.76 14.66
CA ALA A 40 -1.37 -3.13 14.93
C ALA A 40 -2.63 -3.92 15.33
N TRP A 41 -2.64 -5.19 15.01
CA TRP A 41 -3.78 -6.04 15.35
C TRP A 41 -4.10 -6.02 16.86
N ASP A 42 -3.08 -6.02 17.69
CA ASP A 42 -3.25 -6.03 19.15
C ASP A 42 -3.95 -4.76 19.67
N ASP A 43 -3.77 -3.63 18.99
CA ASP A 43 -4.47 -2.38 19.32
C ASP A 43 -5.97 -2.45 18.98
N LEU A 44 -6.32 -3.22 17.95
CA LEU A 44 -7.70 -3.43 17.52
C LEU A 44 -8.43 -4.48 18.33
N SER A 45 -7.72 -5.44 18.90
CA SER A 45 -8.31 -6.63 19.53
C SER A 45 -8.88 -6.35 20.91
N ASN A 46 -8.69 -5.16 21.47
CA ASN A 46 -9.20 -4.78 22.80
C ASN A 46 -10.16 -3.59 22.73
N PRO A 47 -11.41 -3.80 22.25
CA PRO A 47 -12.40 -2.74 22.10
C PRO A 47 -12.87 -2.14 23.46
N GLU A 48 -12.61 -2.80 24.58
CA GLU A 48 -12.93 -2.27 25.92
C GLU A 48 -12.00 -1.12 26.31
N VAL A 49 -10.80 -1.07 25.72
CA VAL A 49 -9.82 0.01 25.95
C VAL A 49 -10.07 1.16 25.00
N ILE A 50 -10.23 0.88 23.71
CA ILE A 50 -10.47 1.90 22.67
C ILE A 50 -11.46 1.34 21.64
N ASP A 51 -12.61 1.99 21.49
CA ASP A 51 -13.49 1.74 20.36
C ASP A 51 -13.05 2.55 19.14
N TRP A 52 -12.19 1.94 18.34
CA TRP A 52 -11.65 2.57 17.13
C TRP A 52 -12.74 2.95 16.11
N PHE A 53 -13.85 2.22 16.02
CA PHE A 53 -14.95 2.54 15.10
C PHE A 53 -15.71 3.80 15.53
N GLU A 54 -15.90 4.02 16.83
CA GLU A 54 -16.47 5.28 17.34
C GLU A 54 -15.50 6.46 17.13
N ILE A 55 -14.20 6.24 17.29
CA ILE A 55 -13.19 7.27 16.98
C ILE A 55 -13.24 7.61 15.49
N MET A 56 -13.21 6.61 14.61
CA MET A 56 -13.24 6.82 13.17
C MET A 56 -14.49 7.59 12.73
N LYS A 57 -15.65 7.24 13.29
CA LYS A 57 -16.90 7.94 13.04
C LYS A 57 -16.88 9.39 13.56
N THR A 58 -16.36 9.62 14.76
CA THR A 58 -16.32 10.94 15.40
C THR A 58 -15.42 11.91 14.64
N TYR A 59 -14.29 11.41 14.10
CA TYR A 59 -13.29 12.24 13.43
C TYR A 59 -13.29 12.11 11.91
N ASP A 60 -14.35 11.53 11.35
CA ASP A 60 -14.54 11.35 9.90
C ASP A 60 -13.35 10.63 9.24
N ILE A 61 -12.83 9.60 9.93
CA ILE A 61 -11.78 8.71 9.43
C ILE A 61 -12.44 7.62 8.60
N ASN A 62 -11.98 7.43 7.37
CA ASN A 62 -12.64 6.56 6.40
C ASN A 62 -11.81 5.37 5.93
N THR A 63 -10.61 5.19 6.48
CA THR A 63 -9.71 4.11 6.09
C THR A 63 -9.02 3.53 7.33
N ILE A 64 -8.90 2.23 7.40
CA ILE A 64 -8.10 1.52 8.39
C ILE A 64 -7.13 0.58 7.68
N SER A 65 -5.86 0.66 8.03
CA SER A 65 -4.82 -0.25 7.59
C SER A 65 -4.32 -1.07 8.79
N VAL A 66 -4.21 -2.38 8.62
CA VAL A 66 -3.92 -3.32 9.72
C VAL A 66 -2.70 -4.15 9.40
N PHE A 67 -1.85 -4.40 10.40
CA PHE A 67 -0.72 -5.31 10.30
C PHE A 67 -0.63 -6.27 11.49
N GLY A 68 0.17 -7.34 11.36
CA GLY A 68 0.46 -8.25 12.46
C GLY A 68 -0.57 -9.35 12.72
N LYS A 69 -1.48 -9.62 11.78
CA LYS A 69 -2.46 -10.71 11.90
C LYS A 69 -2.46 -11.59 10.66
N ASP A 70 -2.65 -12.88 10.88
CA ASP A 70 -2.89 -13.83 9.79
C ASP A 70 -4.19 -13.44 9.04
N TYR A 71 -4.03 -13.08 7.76
CA TYR A 71 -5.13 -12.71 6.86
C TYR A 71 -6.13 -13.86 6.62
N GLN A 72 -5.79 -15.11 6.95
CA GLN A 72 -6.68 -16.27 6.85
C GLN A 72 -7.53 -16.46 8.09
N SER A 73 -7.21 -15.80 9.20
CA SER A 73 -7.95 -15.94 10.45
C SER A 73 -9.39 -15.44 10.31
N GLU A 74 -10.29 -16.04 11.07
CA GLU A 74 -11.70 -15.63 11.06
C GLU A 74 -11.89 -14.23 11.65
N GLU A 75 -11.05 -13.85 12.60
CA GLU A 75 -11.07 -12.52 13.20
C GLU A 75 -10.68 -11.44 12.18
N TYR A 76 -9.66 -11.70 11.35
CA TYR A 76 -9.29 -10.78 10.26
C TYR A 76 -10.43 -10.60 9.26
N LYS A 77 -11.07 -11.71 8.83
CA LYS A 77 -12.20 -11.68 7.92
C LYS A 77 -13.39 -10.94 8.50
N ALA A 78 -13.67 -11.16 9.79
CA ALA A 78 -14.75 -10.47 10.50
C ALA A 78 -14.50 -8.96 10.61
N LEU A 79 -13.27 -8.54 10.91
CA LEU A 79 -12.90 -7.14 10.94
C LEU A 79 -13.06 -6.49 9.57
N LYS A 80 -12.55 -7.12 8.53
CA LYS A 80 -12.69 -6.64 7.15
C LYS A 80 -14.16 -6.48 6.76
N GLN A 81 -15.00 -7.45 7.10
CA GLN A 81 -16.44 -7.36 6.83
C GLN A 81 -17.09 -6.21 7.62
N LYS A 82 -16.72 -6.03 8.89
CA LYS A 82 -17.20 -4.90 9.70
C LYS A 82 -16.83 -3.55 9.08
N CYS A 83 -15.63 -3.42 8.51
CA CYS A 83 -15.22 -2.21 7.79
C CYS A 83 -16.11 -1.97 6.57
N ILE A 84 -16.33 -2.99 5.74
CA ILE A 84 -17.20 -2.93 4.56
C ILE A 84 -18.61 -2.47 4.95
N ASP A 85 -19.20 -3.09 5.97
CA ASP A 85 -20.55 -2.80 6.45
C ASP A 85 -20.68 -1.37 7.02
N SER A 86 -19.55 -0.83 7.51
CA SER A 86 -19.47 0.54 8.05
C SER A 86 -19.07 1.60 7.03
N GLY A 87 -18.83 1.22 5.78
CA GLY A 87 -18.35 2.13 4.72
C GLY A 87 -16.92 2.64 4.94
N ILE A 88 -16.10 1.86 5.66
CA ILE A 88 -14.69 2.14 5.94
C ILE A 88 -13.84 1.31 4.99
N ASP A 89 -12.88 1.94 4.33
CA ASP A 89 -11.90 1.22 3.54
C ASP A 89 -10.98 0.40 4.44
N PHE A 90 -10.74 -0.83 4.01
CA PHE A 90 -9.87 -1.78 4.71
C PHE A 90 -8.61 -2.07 3.88
N GLU A 91 -7.46 -1.85 4.48
CA GLU A 91 -6.14 -2.11 3.92
C GLU A 91 -5.37 -3.07 4.81
N TYR A 92 -4.36 -3.71 4.24
CA TYR A 92 -3.46 -4.59 4.98
C TYR A 92 -2.01 -4.24 4.63
N GLU A 93 -1.18 -4.14 5.65
CA GLU A 93 0.23 -3.80 5.53
C GLU A 93 1.08 -4.90 6.16
N GLU A 94 2.19 -5.22 5.52
CA GLU A 94 3.15 -6.16 6.07
C GLU A 94 4.54 -6.03 5.43
N HIS A 95 5.54 -6.62 6.08
CA HIS A 95 6.86 -6.84 5.51
C HIS A 95 6.79 -7.91 4.43
N ALA A 96 6.57 -7.48 3.19
CA ALA A 96 6.20 -8.35 2.09
C ALA A 96 7.33 -9.25 1.58
N MET A 97 8.59 -8.94 1.87
CA MET A 97 9.73 -9.66 1.29
C MET A 97 9.72 -11.15 1.59
N SER A 98 9.24 -11.58 2.77
CA SER A 98 9.10 -13.01 3.10
C SER A 98 8.09 -13.76 2.20
N TRP A 99 7.14 -13.05 1.61
CA TRP A 99 6.14 -13.56 0.68
C TRP A 99 6.60 -13.49 -0.77
N LEU A 100 7.35 -12.43 -1.09
CA LEU A 100 7.83 -12.16 -2.43
C LEU A 100 9.07 -12.98 -2.76
N MET A 101 9.91 -13.30 -1.77
CA MET A 101 11.09 -14.14 -1.93
C MET A 101 11.26 -15.08 -0.74
N ASP A 102 10.89 -16.34 -0.92
CA ASP A 102 10.96 -17.36 0.13
C ASP A 102 12.42 -17.59 0.57
N LYS A 103 12.65 -17.57 1.88
CA LYS A 103 13.99 -17.80 2.47
C LYS A 103 14.57 -19.18 2.16
N SER A 104 13.76 -20.18 1.84
CA SER A 104 14.24 -21.51 1.43
C SER A 104 15.07 -21.46 0.13
N LEU A 105 14.86 -20.44 -0.70
CA LEU A 105 15.66 -20.22 -1.89
C LEU A 105 17.15 -19.94 -1.60
N PHE A 106 17.47 -19.56 -0.36
CA PHE A 106 18.86 -19.30 0.03
C PHE A 106 19.78 -20.51 -0.12
N GLU A 107 19.27 -21.71 0.11
CA GLU A 107 20.05 -22.93 0.00
C GLU A 107 20.55 -23.20 -1.45
N THR A 108 19.79 -22.76 -2.44
CA THR A 108 20.07 -23.01 -3.87
C THR A 108 20.50 -21.74 -4.61
N HIS A 109 20.08 -20.58 -4.13
CA HIS A 109 20.26 -19.28 -4.77
C HIS A 109 20.67 -18.19 -3.77
N PRO A 110 21.82 -18.34 -3.08
CA PRO A 110 22.27 -17.34 -2.10
C PRO A 110 22.51 -15.95 -2.73
N GLU A 111 22.76 -15.89 -4.05
CA GLU A 111 22.96 -14.64 -4.78
C GLU A 111 21.71 -13.77 -4.91
N TYR A 112 20.50 -14.30 -4.62
CA TYR A 112 19.27 -13.53 -4.56
C TYR A 112 19.16 -12.68 -3.30
N PHE A 113 19.91 -13.06 -2.26
CA PHE A 113 19.84 -12.46 -0.94
C PHE A 113 20.98 -11.44 -0.73
N ARG A 114 20.78 -10.56 0.23
CA ARG A 114 21.75 -9.52 0.54
C ARG A 114 23.12 -10.09 0.95
N MET A 115 24.15 -9.31 0.70
CA MET A 115 25.48 -9.55 1.25
C MET A 115 25.70 -8.60 2.43
N ASN A 116 26.14 -9.10 3.56
CA ASN A 116 26.45 -8.29 4.72
C ASN A 116 27.80 -7.54 4.56
N GLU A 117 28.20 -6.74 5.55
CA GLU A 117 29.45 -5.98 5.54
C GLU A 117 30.69 -6.86 5.53
N GLU A 118 30.59 -8.09 6.06
CA GLU A 118 31.69 -9.08 6.06
C GLU A 118 31.82 -9.80 4.71
N GLY A 119 31.03 -9.46 3.70
CA GLY A 119 31.04 -10.06 2.38
C GLY A 119 30.37 -11.43 2.29
N VAL A 120 29.55 -11.79 3.26
CA VAL A 120 28.82 -13.05 3.33
C VAL A 120 27.37 -12.85 2.90
N ARG A 121 26.83 -13.77 2.06
CA ARG A 121 25.42 -13.81 1.75
C ARG A 121 24.62 -14.31 2.95
N VAL A 122 23.50 -13.65 3.26
CA VAL A 122 22.64 -13.95 4.41
C VAL A 122 21.18 -13.89 4.00
N SER A 123 20.37 -14.79 4.58
CA SER A 123 18.94 -14.93 4.26
C SER A 123 18.02 -14.14 5.20
N ASP A 124 18.58 -13.17 5.89
CA ASP A 124 17.82 -12.23 6.73
C ASP A 124 17.42 -10.98 5.94
N GLY A 125 16.37 -10.32 6.37
CA GLY A 125 15.96 -9.03 5.81
C GLY A 125 15.61 -9.06 4.32
N ASN A 126 16.07 -8.01 3.61
CA ASN A 126 15.77 -7.80 2.21
C ASN A 126 16.71 -8.57 1.29
N GLY A 127 16.33 -8.75 0.03
CA GLY A 127 17.13 -9.40 -0.97
C GLY A 127 18.29 -8.54 -1.48
N CYS A 128 18.93 -9.01 -2.57
CA CYS A 128 19.93 -8.25 -3.31
C CYS A 128 19.25 -7.49 -4.48
N PRO A 129 19.18 -6.15 -4.46
CA PRO A 129 18.50 -5.40 -5.51
C PRO A 129 19.22 -5.44 -6.88
N SER A 130 20.47 -5.91 -6.91
CA SER A 130 21.23 -6.13 -8.15
C SER A 130 21.17 -7.57 -8.67
N SER A 131 20.38 -8.44 -8.04
CA SER A 131 20.16 -9.81 -8.51
C SER A 131 18.97 -9.84 -9.47
N GLU A 132 19.23 -9.83 -10.77
CA GLU A 132 18.19 -9.84 -11.80
C GLU A 132 17.24 -11.04 -11.65
N GLU A 133 17.76 -12.22 -11.36
CA GLU A 133 16.93 -13.41 -11.17
C GLU A 133 16.14 -13.35 -9.85
N GLY A 134 16.73 -12.82 -8.77
CA GLY A 134 16.01 -12.56 -7.53
C GLY A 134 14.85 -11.57 -7.71
N LEU A 135 15.05 -10.51 -8.48
CA LEU A 135 13.99 -9.54 -8.83
C LEU A 135 12.87 -10.20 -9.64
N LYS A 136 13.20 -11.10 -10.59
CA LYS A 136 12.18 -11.87 -11.33
C LYS A 136 11.33 -12.76 -10.42
N VAL A 137 11.93 -13.37 -9.41
CA VAL A 137 11.19 -14.14 -8.40
C VAL A 137 10.20 -13.24 -7.67
N ILE A 138 10.64 -12.07 -7.20
CA ILE A 138 9.78 -11.08 -6.55
C ILE A 138 8.61 -10.71 -7.45
N MET A 139 8.87 -10.30 -8.69
CA MET A 139 7.84 -9.93 -9.67
C MET A 139 6.83 -11.06 -9.92
N SER A 140 7.30 -12.30 -10.00
CA SER A 140 6.41 -13.45 -10.23
C SER A 140 5.44 -13.70 -9.08
N ASN A 141 5.82 -13.32 -7.87
CA ASN A 141 5.04 -13.54 -6.66
C ASN A 141 4.09 -12.37 -6.29
N VAL A 142 4.27 -11.19 -6.89
CA VAL A 142 3.46 -9.99 -6.61
C VAL A 142 1.97 -10.25 -6.81
N LYS A 143 1.60 -10.92 -7.92
CA LYS A 143 0.20 -11.22 -8.17
C LYS A 143 -0.42 -12.10 -7.09
N ALA A 144 0.30 -13.13 -6.65
CA ALA A 144 -0.19 -14.02 -5.59
C ALA A 144 -0.31 -13.28 -4.24
N PHE A 145 0.61 -12.36 -3.95
CA PHE A 145 0.54 -11.47 -2.81
C PHE A 145 -0.71 -10.58 -2.87
N ALA A 146 -0.94 -9.90 -3.99
CA ALA A 146 -2.11 -9.03 -4.19
C ALA A 146 -3.44 -9.82 -4.10
N ASP A 147 -3.52 -10.98 -4.73
CA ASP A 147 -4.71 -11.85 -4.69
C ASP A 147 -5.03 -12.34 -3.26
N ARG A 148 -4.03 -12.44 -2.41
CA ARG A 148 -4.16 -12.87 -1.02
C ARG A 148 -4.78 -11.79 -0.13
N HIS A 149 -4.33 -10.56 -0.24
CA HIS A 149 -4.71 -9.49 0.69
C HIS A 149 -6.00 -8.76 0.29
N LYS A 150 -6.21 -8.50 -0.99
CA LYS A 150 -7.43 -7.87 -1.56
C LYS A 150 -8.00 -6.73 -0.71
N PRO A 151 -7.30 -5.61 -0.57
CA PRO A 151 -7.83 -4.43 0.11
C PRO A 151 -9.12 -3.93 -0.56
N THR A 152 -9.98 -3.20 0.17
CA THR A 152 -11.27 -2.72 -0.38
C THR A 152 -11.11 -1.58 -1.37
N ASN A 153 -10.02 -0.81 -1.25
CA ASN A 153 -9.73 0.36 -2.07
C ASN A 153 -8.63 0.14 -3.12
N HIS A 154 -8.20 -1.12 -3.32
CA HIS A 154 -7.16 -1.50 -4.28
C HIS A 154 -5.77 -0.90 -4.01
N ARG A 155 -5.47 -0.48 -2.77
CA ARG A 155 -4.15 -0.05 -2.35
C ARG A 155 -3.43 -1.18 -1.66
N TYR A 156 -2.18 -1.41 -2.07
CA TYR A 156 -1.32 -2.46 -1.57
C TYR A 156 -0.07 -1.84 -0.95
N TYR A 157 0.34 -2.37 0.19
CA TYR A 157 1.51 -1.92 0.93
C TYR A 157 2.49 -3.07 1.06
N THR A 158 3.70 -2.85 0.59
CA THR A 158 4.76 -3.84 0.54
C THR A 158 5.97 -3.31 1.29
N TRP A 159 5.93 -3.40 2.62
CA TRP A 159 7.05 -2.91 3.42
C TRP A 159 8.28 -3.79 3.22
N LEU A 160 9.42 -3.14 3.08
CA LEU A 160 10.71 -3.79 3.25
C LEU A 160 10.93 -4.11 4.73
N TYR A 161 11.88 -5.01 5.01
CA TYR A 161 12.23 -5.30 6.41
C TYR A 161 12.77 -4.05 7.10
N ASP A 162 12.33 -3.84 8.33
CA ASP A 162 12.87 -2.83 9.25
C ASP A 162 14.32 -3.17 9.65
N GLY A 163 15.05 -2.13 10.08
CA GLY A 163 16.41 -2.31 10.57
C GLY A 163 17.49 -1.97 9.56
N GLY A 164 17.12 -1.66 8.32
CA GLY A 164 18.01 -1.02 7.37
C GLY A 164 19.16 -1.89 6.84
N ASP A 165 19.10 -3.19 7.06
CA ASP A 165 20.12 -4.11 6.54
C ASP A 165 20.08 -4.17 5.03
N ILE A 166 21.05 -3.50 4.41
CA ILE A 166 21.20 -3.39 2.96
C ILE A 166 22.19 -4.41 2.40
N CYS A 167 22.21 -4.55 1.09
CA CYS A 167 23.16 -5.38 0.40
C CYS A 167 24.47 -4.62 0.17
N HIS A 168 25.61 -5.18 0.62
CA HIS A 168 26.94 -4.63 0.46
C HIS A 168 27.77 -5.31 -0.65
N CYS A 169 27.14 -6.04 -1.59
CA CYS A 169 27.87 -6.63 -2.70
C CYS A 169 28.42 -5.54 -3.64
N GLU A 170 29.39 -5.89 -4.49
CA GLU A 170 30.10 -4.95 -5.37
C GLU A 170 29.16 -4.08 -6.23
N LYS A 171 27.99 -4.61 -6.63
CA LYS A 171 27.01 -3.88 -7.43
C LYS A 171 26.10 -2.97 -6.60
N CYS A 172 26.00 -3.20 -5.28
CA CYS A 172 25.08 -2.50 -4.39
C CYS A 172 25.76 -1.51 -3.44
N LYS A 173 27.07 -1.60 -3.26
CA LYS A 173 27.83 -0.87 -2.24
C LYS A 173 27.70 0.66 -2.29
N ASP A 174 27.38 1.21 -3.45
CA ASP A 174 27.22 2.65 -3.66
C ASP A 174 25.78 3.13 -3.45
N PHE A 175 24.83 2.21 -3.20
CA PHE A 175 23.43 2.51 -2.95
C PHE A 175 23.13 2.52 -1.45
N ASN A 176 22.48 3.57 -0.97
CA ASN A 176 21.95 3.63 0.39
C ASN A 176 20.67 2.80 0.54
N ALA A 177 20.12 2.71 1.75
CA ALA A 177 18.91 1.92 2.04
C ALA A 177 17.69 2.36 1.20
N SER A 178 17.51 3.67 1.00
CA SER A 178 16.41 4.20 0.20
C SER A 178 16.56 3.86 -1.28
N ASP A 179 17.78 3.96 -1.82
CA ASP A 179 18.05 3.58 -3.21
C ASP A 179 17.75 2.11 -3.46
N GLN A 180 18.21 1.24 -2.56
CA GLN A 180 17.96 -0.20 -2.63
C GLN A 180 16.49 -0.53 -2.49
N GLY A 181 15.77 0.16 -1.60
CA GLY A 181 14.33 0.05 -1.44
C GLY A 181 13.58 0.43 -2.72
N LEU A 182 13.90 1.57 -3.32
CA LEU A 182 13.29 2.03 -4.56
C LEU A 182 13.50 1.07 -5.73
N ILE A 183 14.64 0.37 -5.78
CA ILE A 183 14.88 -0.65 -6.81
C ILE A 183 13.86 -1.80 -6.64
N PHE A 184 13.62 -2.29 -5.43
CA PHE A 184 12.61 -3.32 -5.20
C PHE A 184 11.21 -2.83 -5.56
N GLU A 185 10.80 -1.68 -5.05
CA GLU A 185 9.46 -1.12 -5.29
C GLU A 185 9.20 -0.90 -6.79
N ASN A 186 10.17 -0.43 -7.56
CA ASN A 186 10.05 -0.28 -9.01
C ASN A 186 9.88 -1.62 -9.77
N HIS A 187 10.18 -2.75 -9.13
CA HIS A 187 9.95 -4.07 -9.72
C HIS A 187 8.64 -4.71 -9.22
N ILE A 188 8.08 -4.20 -8.12
CA ILE A 188 6.80 -4.64 -7.57
C ILE A 188 5.61 -3.99 -8.30
N ILE A 189 5.77 -2.74 -8.72
CA ILE A 189 4.76 -1.97 -9.44
C ILE A 189 4.75 -2.36 -10.92
#